data_1f0a3e85fcefeb0e8cb1e2e95182e4dd
#
_entry.id   1f0a3e85fcefeb0e8cb1e2e95182e4dd
#
_cell.length_a   1.000
_cell.length_b   1.000
_cell.length_c   1.000
_cell.angle_alpha   90.00
_cell.angle_beta   90.00
_cell.angle_gamma   90.00
#
_symmetry.space_group_name_H-M   'P 1'
#
loop_
_entity.id
_entity.type
_entity.pdbx_description
1 polymer ?
#
loop_
_entity_poly.entity_id
_entity_poly.type
_entity_poly.pdbx_seq_one_letter_code
_entity_poly.pdbx_strand_id
1 'polypeptide(L)'
;GMKHREDITALVMQYINMIKEQGVDKKYFKEIQTSLANSFRFLEKGDEFGYVASLASAMQNYPAQYVISAPYEYKEFDAEAINNVLNQLTPEHLRVWYISKDEPHDKELSFYDGKYQVEDIAASEIATWSAEPQLAINLPKVNTLLPENFDLKKNADFDQPKVVIEEPGIEVWQYPSQ
;
A
#
# COMPACT_ATOMS: atom_id res chain seq x y z
N GLY A 1 -18.93 6.81 3.09
CA GLY A 1 -18.41 7.72 4.05
C GLY A 1 -18.93 7.49 5.45
N MET A 2 -19.05 8.54 6.26
CA MET A 2 -19.35 8.49 7.70
C MET A 2 -20.59 7.68 8.10
N LYS A 3 -21.60 7.60 7.25
CA LYS A 3 -22.80 6.76 7.52
C LYS A 3 -22.54 5.27 7.61
N HIS A 4 -21.41 4.80 7.06
CA HIS A 4 -21.01 3.39 7.01
C HIS A 4 -19.69 3.13 7.75
N ARG A 5 -19.33 4.02 8.67
CA ARG A 5 -18.03 3.94 9.36
C ARG A 5 -17.85 2.66 10.16
N GLU A 6 -18.89 2.22 10.84
CA GLU A 6 -18.89 0.99 11.63
C GLU A 6 -18.81 -0.25 10.71
N ASP A 7 -19.58 -0.26 9.63
CA ASP A 7 -19.52 -1.33 8.62
C ASP A 7 -18.13 -1.44 7.98
N ILE A 8 -17.49 -0.30 7.69
CA ILE A 8 -16.13 -0.26 7.11
C ILE A 8 -15.11 -0.79 8.13
N THR A 9 -15.21 -0.39 9.40
CA THR A 9 -14.33 -0.90 10.45
C THR A 9 -14.50 -2.41 10.62
N ALA A 10 -15.75 -2.88 10.65
CA ALA A 10 -16.04 -4.31 10.72
C ALA A 10 -15.44 -5.08 9.55
N LEU A 11 -15.58 -4.60 8.30
CA LEU A 11 -14.99 -5.23 7.13
C LEU A 11 -13.47 -5.30 7.19
N VAL A 12 -12.80 -4.24 7.69
CA VAL A 12 -11.33 -4.25 7.88
C VAL A 12 -10.93 -5.35 8.86
N MET A 13 -11.60 -5.46 10.00
CA MET A 13 -11.29 -6.48 11.00
C MET A 13 -11.61 -7.90 10.51
N GLN A 14 -12.71 -8.07 9.80
CA GLN A 14 -13.06 -9.35 9.17
C GLN A 14 -12.03 -9.75 8.09
N TYR A 15 -11.51 -8.78 7.33
CA TYR A 15 -10.44 -9.03 6.37
C TYR A 15 -9.13 -9.47 7.07
N ILE A 16 -8.77 -8.84 8.20
CA ILE A 16 -7.63 -9.25 9.01
C ILE A 16 -7.82 -10.68 9.53
N ASN A 17 -9.01 -11.01 10.03
CA ASN A 17 -9.34 -12.36 10.49
C ASN A 17 -9.23 -13.38 9.35
N MET A 18 -9.74 -13.05 8.17
CA MET A 18 -9.58 -13.89 6.98
C MET A 18 -8.11 -14.16 6.65
N ILE A 19 -7.23 -13.15 6.74
CA ILE A 19 -5.79 -13.35 6.52
C ILE A 19 -5.21 -14.28 7.59
N LYS A 20 -5.62 -14.13 8.86
CA LYS A 20 -5.17 -15.02 9.95
C LYS A 20 -5.57 -16.47 9.70
N GLU A 21 -6.79 -16.70 9.23
CA GLU A 21 -7.33 -18.03 8.94
C GLU A 21 -6.68 -18.68 7.70
N GLN A 22 -6.49 -17.91 6.64
CA GLN A 22 -5.85 -18.41 5.41
C GLN A 22 -4.33 -18.57 5.54
N GLY A 23 -3.73 -17.88 6.50
CA GLY A 23 -2.29 -17.82 6.71
C GLY A 23 -1.57 -16.91 5.71
N VAL A 24 -0.30 -16.64 6.01
CA VAL A 24 0.55 -15.82 5.15
C VAL A 24 1.13 -16.65 4.01
N ASP A 25 1.02 -16.14 2.79
CA ASP A 25 1.47 -16.84 1.58
C ASP A 25 2.67 -16.11 0.96
N LYS A 26 3.75 -16.86 0.73
CA LYS A 26 5.00 -16.39 0.14
C LYS A 26 4.80 -15.72 -1.23
N LYS A 27 3.75 -16.06 -1.96
CA LYS A 27 3.48 -15.46 -3.27
C LYS A 27 3.24 -13.95 -3.19
N TYR A 28 2.52 -13.47 -2.17
CA TYR A 28 2.30 -12.04 -1.96
C TYR A 28 3.58 -11.32 -1.52
N PHE A 29 4.37 -11.96 -0.66
CA PHE A 29 5.69 -11.44 -0.31
C PHE A 29 6.56 -11.27 -1.56
N LYS A 30 6.58 -12.26 -2.44
CA LYS A 30 7.36 -12.22 -3.68
C LYS A 30 6.90 -11.12 -4.63
N GLU A 31 5.60 -10.93 -4.75
CA GLU A 31 5.03 -9.84 -5.53
C GLU A 31 5.45 -8.47 -5.00
N ILE A 32 5.30 -8.25 -3.69
CA ILE A 32 5.72 -7.01 -3.02
C ILE A 32 7.23 -6.79 -3.18
N GLN A 33 8.04 -7.82 -2.96
CA GLN A 33 9.50 -7.78 -3.14
C GLN A 33 9.87 -7.33 -4.55
N THR A 34 9.25 -7.92 -5.58
CA THR A 34 9.50 -7.56 -6.98
C THR A 34 9.04 -6.13 -7.28
N SER A 35 7.87 -5.75 -6.82
CA SER A 35 7.33 -4.40 -7.02
C SER A 35 8.22 -3.33 -6.40
N LEU A 36 8.68 -3.54 -5.17
CA LEU A 36 9.54 -2.59 -4.47
C LEU A 36 10.94 -2.53 -5.08
N ALA A 37 11.50 -3.66 -5.51
CA ALA A 37 12.78 -3.68 -6.24
C ALA A 37 12.70 -2.90 -7.55
N ASN A 38 11.58 -3.02 -8.28
CA ASN A 38 11.32 -2.25 -9.49
C ASN A 38 11.18 -0.75 -9.17
N SER A 39 10.46 -0.40 -8.12
CA SER A 39 10.32 0.99 -7.67
C SER A 39 11.67 1.61 -7.32
N PHE A 40 12.55 0.86 -6.67
CA PHE A 40 13.90 1.33 -6.37
C PHE A 40 14.77 1.48 -7.63
N ARG A 41 14.68 0.53 -8.55
CA ARG A 41 15.43 0.56 -9.83
C ARG A 41 15.11 1.78 -10.68
N PHE A 42 13.85 2.21 -10.66
CA PHE A 42 13.35 3.34 -11.44
C PHE A 42 13.00 4.55 -10.58
N LEU A 43 13.71 4.70 -9.46
CA LEU A 43 13.51 5.83 -8.57
C LEU A 43 13.81 7.15 -9.29
N GLU A 44 12.81 8.00 -9.42
CA GLU A 44 12.93 9.29 -10.07
C GLU A 44 13.49 10.35 -9.11
N LYS A 45 14.15 11.35 -9.69
CA LYS A 45 14.59 12.52 -8.94
C LYS A 45 13.36 13.33 -8.51
N GLY A 46 13.19 13.49 -7.21
CA GLY A 46 12.13 14.30 -6.62
C GLY A 46 12.59 15.70 -6.21
N ASP A 47 11.77 16.36 -5.40
CA ASP A 47 12.09 17.61 -4.73
C ASP A 47 13.29 17.44 -3.80
N GLU A 48 14.27 18.33 -3.90
CA GLU A 48 15.53 18.25 -3.17
C GLU A 48 15.34 18.37 -1.65
N PHE A 49 14.48 19.27 -1.20
CA PHE A 49 14.22 19.45 0.23
C PHE A 49 13.52 18.24 0.83
N GLY A 50 12.48 17.75 0.18
CA GLY A 50 11.75 16.54 0.59
C GLY A 50 12.66 15.31 0.61
N TYR A 51 13.54 15.17 -0.36
CA TYR A 51 14.53 14.10 -0.43
C TYR A 51 15.50 14.14 0.77
N VAL A 52 16.10 15.29 1.05
CA VAL A 52 17.03 15.45 2.18
C VAL A 52 16.33 15.24 3.52
N ALA A 53 15.12 15.77 3.70
CA ALA A 53 14.32 15.57 4.91
C ALA A 53 13.96 14.09 5.14
N SER A 54 13.61 13.39 4.07
CA SER A 54 13.32 11.94 4.10
C SER A 54 14.55 11.12 4.45
N LEU A 55 15.72 11.46 3.88
CA LEU A 55 16.98 10.81 4.23
C LEU A 55 17.35 11.04 5.69
N ALA A 56 17.24 12.29 6.18
CA ALA A 56 17.51 12.61 7.58
C ALA A 56 16.63 11.80 8.55
N SER A 57 15.37 11.62 8.21
CA SER A 57 14.45 10.76 8.98
C SER A 57 14.83 9.27 8.89
N ALA A 58 15.20 8.80 7.71
CA ALA A 58 15.61 7.41 7.50
C ALA A 58 16.91 7.06 8.26
N MET A 59 17.85 8.01 8.37
CA MET A 59 19.10 7.84 9.13
C MET A 59 18.88 7.57 10.63
N GLN A 60 17.71 7.88 11.16
CA GLN A 60 17.37 7.56 12.56
C GLN A 60 16.98 6.08 12.73
N ASN A 61 16.53 5.44 11.66
CA ASN A 61 15.96 4.10 11.70
C ASN A 61 16.82 3.04 11.00
N TYR A 62 17.68 3.45 10.07
CA TYR A 62 18.47 2.52 9.24
C TYR A 62 19.96 2.79 9.32
N PRO A 63 20.82 1.76 9.26
CA PRO A 63 22.26 1.92 9.11
C PRO A 63 22.62 2.73 7.84
N ALA A 64 23.68 3.50 7.89
CA ALA A 64 24.07 4.44 6.83
C ALA A 64 24.11 3.83 5.40
N GLN A 65 24.59 2.58 5.27
CA GLN A 65 24.67 1.88 4.00
C GLN A 65 23.29 1.49 3.40
N TYR A 66 22.23 1.51 4.20
CA TYR A 66 20.90 1.10 3.78
C TYR A 66 19.88 2.26 3.76
N VAL A 67 20.28 3.46 4.10
CA VAL A 67 19.37 4.61 4.26
C VAL A 67 18.50 4.85 3.03
N ILE A 68 19.04 4.63 1.82
CA ILE A 68 18.30 4.84 0.57
C ILE A 68 17.51 3.60 0.19
N SER A 69 18.08 2.41 0.37
CA SER A 69 17.51 1.17 -0.15
C SER A 69 16.57 0.44 0.82
N ALA A 70 16.74 0.64 2.13
CA ALA A 70 15.99 -0.12 3.15
C ALA A 70 14.46 -0.13 2.97
N PRO A 71 13.79 0.96 2.57
CA PRO A 71 12.35 0.94 2.33
C PRO A 71 11.90 0.03 1.18
N TYR A 72 12.83 -0.36 0.32
CA TYR A 72 12.58 -1.14 -0.89
C TYR A 72 13.16 -2.56 -0.82
N GLU A 73 13.99 -2.87 0.18
CA GLU A 73 14.68 -4.15 0.28
C GLU A 73 13.95 -5.11 1.22
N TYR A 74 13.27 -6.09 0.63
CA TYR A 74 12.67 -7.22 1.34
C TYR A 74 13.42 -8.49 0.95
N LYS A 75 14.37 -8.92 1.78
CA LYS A 75 15.33 -9.99 1.42
C LYS A 75 14.75 -11.38 1.61
N GLU A 76 14.14 -11.65 2.75
CA GLU A 76 13.72 -12.97 3.16
C GLU A 76 12.25 -12.99 3.58
N PHE A 77 11.56 -14.05 3.20
CA PHE A 77 10.21 -14.33 3.67
C PHE A 77 10.28 -14.99 5.05
N ASP A 78 9.86 -14.28 6.05
CA ASP A 78 9.74 -14.77 7.42
C ASP A 78 8.26 -14.82 7.82
N ALA A 79 7.67 -16.02 7.69
CA ALA A 79 6.26 -16.23 8.02
C ALA A 79 5.98 -16.05 9.52
N GLU A 80 6.94 -16.37 10.39
CA GLU A 80 6.78 -16.23 11.84
C GLU A 80 6.75 -14.75 12.23
N ALA A 81 7.69 -13.96 11.73
CA ALA A 81 7.71 -12.53 11.97
C ALA A 81 6.44 -11.84 11.46
N ILE A 82 5.95 -12.20 10.28
CA ILE A 82 4.70 -11.64 9.72
C ILE A 82 3.51 -12.03 10.60
N ASN A 83 3.40 -13.30 11.00
CA ASN A 83 2.31 -13.75 11.88
C ASN A 83 2.37 -13.10 13.26
N ASN A 84 3.56 -12.85 13.81
CA ASN A 84 3.72 -12.15 15.09
C ASN A 84 3.16 -10.72 15.03
N VAL A 85 3.37 -10.01 13.91
CA VAL A 85 2.75 -8.69 13.69
C VAL A 85 1.25 -8.82 13.48
N LEU A 86 0.81 -9.75 12.64
CA LEU A 86 -0.60 -9.99 12.33
C LEU A 86 -1.43 -10.32 13.59
N ASN A 87 -0.86 -11.10 14.50
CA ASN A 87 -1.50 -11.47 15.76
C ASN A 87 -1.69 -10.30 16.73
N GLN A 88 -0.94 -9.20 16.55
CA GLN A 88 -1.14 -7.97 17.32
C GLN A 88 -2.29 -7.09 16.80
N LEU A 89 -2.78 -7.37 15.61
CA LEU A 89 -3.93 -6.66 15.04
C LEU A 89 -5.23 -7.23 15.66
N THR A 90 -5.52 -6.76 16.87
CA THR A 90 -6.69 -7.19 17.65
C THR A 90 -7.50 -5.98 18.08
N PRO A 91 -8.78 -6.16 18.44
CA PRO A 91 -9.63 -5.07 18.95
C PRO A 91 -9.01 -4.28 20.09
N GLU A 92 -8.28 -4.95 20.99
CA GLU A 92 -7.67 -4.34 22.18
C GLU A 92 -6.53 -3.37 21.83
N HIS A 93 -5.93 -3.53 20.66
CA HIS A 93 -4.84 -2.67 20.16
C HIS A 93 -5.30 -1.66 19.12
N LEU A 94 -6.61 -1.59 18.84
CA LEU A 94 -7.15 -0.72 17.81
C LEU A 94 -7.53 0.64 18.33
N ARG A 95 -7.24 1.68 17.56
CA ARG A 95 -7.81 3.01 17.69
C ARG A 95 -8.45 3.40 16.37
N VAL A 96 -9.71 3.75 16.42
CA VAL A 96 -10.46 4.21 15.23
C VAL A 96 -10.61 5.73 15.32
N TRP A 97 -10.27 6.42 14.23
CA TRP A 97 -10.40 7.87 14.14
C TRP A 97 -11.51 8.23 13.16
N TYR A 98 -12.56 8.83 13.68
CA TYR A 98 -13.62 9.41 12.87
C TYR A 98 -13.40 10.92 12.76
N ILE A 99 -13.05 11.38 11.57
CA ILE A 99 -12.74 12.80 11.32
C ILE A 99 -13.82 13.40 10.45
N SER A 100 -14.65 14.27 11.03
CA SER A 100 -15.71 14.98 10.36
C SER A 100 -16.01 16.29 11.10
N LYS A 101 -16.61 17.25 10.42
CA LYS A 101 -17.06 18.52 11.02
C LYS A 101 -18.29 18.33 11.94
N ASP A 102 -19.01 17.24 11.75
CA ASP A 102 -20.29 16.97 12.42
C ASP A 102 -20.15 16.00 13.62
N GLU A 103 -18.92 15.57 13.95
CA GLU A 103 -18.69 14.67 15.06
C GLU A 103 -18.86 15.40 16.41
N PRO A 104 -19.45 14.75 17.42
CA PRO A 104 -19.54 15.30 18.77
C PRO A 104 -18.15 15.50 19.37
N HIS A 105 -18.03 16.49 20.24
CA HIS A 105 -16.78 16.79 20.91
C HIS A 105 -17.02 17.38 22.30
N ASP A 106 -16.15 17.07 23.24
CA ASP A 106 -16.14 17.56 24.61
C ASP A 106 -14.76 18.12 25.04
N LYS A 107 -13.76 18.04 24.14
CA LYS A 107 -12.39 18.47 24.39
C LYS A 107 -11.86 19.30 23.22
N GLU A 108 -10.89 20.14 23.51
CA GLU A 108 -10.17 20.97 22.54
C GLU A 108 -8.67 20.70 22.61
N LEU A 109 -7.99 20.82 21.48
CA LEU A 109 -6.53 20.71 21.41
C LEU A 109 -5.89 22.00 21.92
N SER A 110 -4.85 21.89 22.76
CA SER A 110 -4.24 23.05 23.43
C SER A 110 -3.48 24.00 22.50
N PHE A 111 -3.02 23.52 21.32
CA PHE A 111 -2.13 24.28 20.44
C PHE A 111 -2.62 24.34 18.98
N TYR A 112 -3.75 23.72 18.67
CA TYR A 112 -4.30 23.65 17.33
C TYR A 112 -5.80 23.84 17.36
N ASP A 113 -6.36 24.42 16.31
CA ASP A 113 -7.80 24.52 16.13
C ASP A 113 -8.40 23.13 15.85
N GLY A 114 -8.60 22.36 16.88
CA GLY A 114 -9.17 21.03 16.77
C GLY A 114 -9.99 20.68 18.00
N LYS A 115 -11.12 20.04 17.76
CA LYS A 115 -12.02 19.53 18.80
C LYS A 115 -12.14 18.04 18.66
N TYR A 116 -12.28 17.33 19.78
CA TYR A 116 -12.36 15.88 19.78
C TYR A 116 -13.14 15.33 20.96
N GLN A 117 -13.54 14.08 20.85
CA GLN A 117 -14.08 13.25 21.90
C GLN A 117 -13.36 11.90 21.88
N VAL A 118 -13.20 11.26 23.01
CA VAL A 118 -12.64 9.91 23.11
C VAL A 118 -13.68 9.04 23.76
N GLU A 119 -14.05 7.98 23.09
CA GLU A 119 -15.02 6.99 23.55
C GLU A 119 -14.41 5.59 23.48
N ASP A 120 -14.82 4.73 24.40
CA ASP A 120 -14.49 3.32 24.33
C ASP A 120 -15.33 2.64 23.25
N ILE A 121 -14.70 1.74 22.51
CA ILE A 121 -15.38 0.96 21.48
C ILE A 121 -16.36 0.00 22.17
N ALA A 122 -17.63 0.04 21.79
CA ALA A 122 -18.65 -0.78 22.38
C ALA A 122 -18.43 -2.28 22.15
N ALA A 123 -18.69 -3.10 23.16
CA ALA A 123 -18.57 -4.56 23.04
C ALA A 123 -19.45 -5.15 21.91
N SER A 124 -20.60 -4.54 21.64
CA SER A 124 -21.48 -4.91 20.50
C SER A 124 -20.82 -4.65 19.16
N GLU A 125 -20.06 -3.57 19.04
CA GLU A 125 -19.29 -3.25 17.83
C GLU A 125 -18.15 -4.26 17.63
N ILE A 126 -17.38 -4.55 18.67
CA ILE A 126 -16.33 -5.57 18.63
C ILE A 126 -16.89 -6.94 18.23
N ALA A 127 -18.08 -7.29 18.69
CA ALA A 127 -18.72 -8.55 18.31
C ALA A 127 -19.01 -8.65 16.81
N THR A 128 -19.32 -7.53 16.14
CA THR A 128 -19.53 -7.52 14.68
C THR A 128 -18.26 -7.80 13.89
N TRP A 129 -17.09 -7.48 14.46
CA TRP A 129 -15.80 -7.69 13.80
C TRP A 129 -15.39 -9.15 13.70
N SER A 130 -15.94 -9.99 14.59
CA SER A 130 -15.74 -11.45 14.60
C SER A 130 -16.87 -12.21 13.88
N ALA A 131 -17.89 -11.49 13.41
CA ALA A 131 -18.99 -12.11 12.67
C ALA A 131 -18.58 -12.41 11.21
N GLU A 132 -19.29 -13.36 10.58
CA GLU A 132 -19.13 -13.62 9.16
C GLU A 132 -19.45 -12.35 8.33
N PRO A 133 -18.58 -11.98 7.38
CA PRO A 133 -18.82 -10.81 6.57
C PRO A 133 -20.05 -10.98 5.67
N GLN A 134 -20.86 -9.94 5.61
CA GLN A 134 -22.04 -9.93 4.70
C GLN A 134 -21.63 -9.78 3.23
N LEU A 135 -20.46 -9.24 2.98
CA LEU A 135 -19.88 -9.10 1.65
C LEU A 135 -18.82 -10.19 1.41
N ALA A 136 -18.79 -10.72 0.21
CA ALA A 136 -17.73 -11.64 -0.19
C ALA A 136 -16.39 -10.88 -0.23
N ILE A 137 -15.52 -11.18 0.72
CA ILE A 137 -14.16 -10.66 0.78
C ILE A 137 -13.17 -11.74 0.37
N ASN A 138 -12.17 -11.37 -0.41
CA ASN A 138 -11.17 -12.29 -0.91
C ASN A 138 -9.81 -11.61 -0.96
N LEU A 139 -8.74 -12.38 -0.84
CA LEU A 139 -7.41 -11.89 -1.13
C LEU A 139 -7.28 -11.52 -2.62
N PRO A 140 -6.52 -10.47 -2.95
CA PRO A 140 -6.29 -10.09 -4.33
C PRO A 140 -5.57 -11.21 -5.08
N LYS A 141 -5.79 -11.29 -6.39
CA LYS A 141 -4.97 -12.15 -7.24
C LYS A 141 -3.57 -11.55 -7.35
N VAL A 142 -2.57 -12.43 -7.45
CA VAL A 142 -1.20 -11.99 -7.71
C VAL A 142 -1.16 -11.20 -9.02
N ASN A 143 -0.44 -10.09 -9.02
CA ASN A 143 -0.29 -9.25 -10.20
C ASN A 143 0.67 -9.92 -11.19
N THR A 144 0.14 -10.42 -12.29
CA THR A 144 0.91 -11.04 -13.38
C THR A 144 1.48 -10.03 -14.37
N LEU A 145 1.20 -8.73 -14.19
CA LEU A 145 1.67 -7.67 -15.08
C LEU A 145 2.92 -6.96 -14.56
N LEU A 146 3.53 -7.46 -13.47
CA LEU A 146 4.80 -6.91 -13.01
C LEU A 146 5.88 -7.16 -14.07
N PRO A 147 6.59 -6.11 -14.50
CA PRO A 147 7.66 -6.26 -15.48
C PRO A 147 8.84 -7.00 -14.86
N GLU A 148 9.33 -8.01 -15.57
CA GLU A 148 10.52 -8.80 -15.22
C GLU A 148 11.67 -8.57 -16.19
N ASN A 149 11.37 -8.18 -17.43
CA ASN A 149 12.36 -7.87 -18.45
C ASN A 149 12.39 -6.37 -18.73
N PHE A 150 13.55 -5.78 -18.54
CA PHE A 150 13.84 -4.36 -18.74
C PHE A 150 14.82 -4.12 -19.91
N ASP A 151 15.02 -5.11 -20.77
CA ASP A 151 15.86 -4.94 -21.93
C ASP A 151 15.23 -3.91 -22.88
N LEU A 152 16.00 -2.93 -23.27
CA LEU A 152 15.55 -1.96 -24.24
C LEU A 152 15.38 -2.66 -25.60
N LYS A 153 14.23 -2.50 -26.20
CA LYS A 153 14.03 -2.93 -27.58
C LYS A 153 15.00 -2.14 -28.46
N LYS A 154 15.66 -2.84 -29.41
CA LYS A 154 16.51 -2.16 -30.37
C LYS A 154 15.68 -1.08 -31.10
N ASN A 155 16.24 0.12 -31.17
CA ASN A 155 15.65 1.17 -31.95
C ASN A 155 15.59 0.71 -33.44
N ALA A 156 14.51 1.06 -34.10
CA ALA A 156 14.43 0.84 -35.52
C ALA A 156 15.42 1.76 -36.26
N ASP A 157 15.97 1.28 -37.37
CA ASP A 157 16.93 2.03 -38.20
C ASP A 157 16.23 3.09 -39.06
N PHE A 158 15.44 3.97 -38.41
CA PHE A 158 14.80 5.11 -39.09
C PHE A 158 14.72 6.30 -38.16
N ASP A 159 14.89 7.48 -38.73
CA ASP A 159 14.98 8.78 -38.05
C ASP A 159 13.68 9.62 -38.16
N GLN A 160 12.66 9.10 -38.82
CA GLN A 160 11.34 9.72 -38.96
C GLN A 160 10.23 8.74 -38.59
N PRO A 161 9.05 9.22 -38.16
CA PRO A 161 7.91 8.35 -37.92
C PRO A 161 7.59 7.48 -39.12
N LYS A 162 7.40 6.19 -38.93
CA LYS A 162 7.09 5.22 -39.95
C LYS A 162 5.83 4.44 -39.57
N VAL A 163 4.95 4.26 -40.56
CA VAL A 163 3.79 3.38 -40.42
C VAL A 163 4.26 1.94 -40.28
N VAL A 164 3.85 1.27 -39.23
CA VAL A 164 4.17 -0.15 -38.94
C VAL A 164 2.95 -1.05 -39.03
N ILE A 165 1.75 -0.51 -38.87
CA ILE A 165 0.49 -1.20 -39.10
C ILE A 165 -0.43 -0.22 -39.83
N GLU A 166 -1.05 -0.69 -40.92
CA GLU A 166 -2.05 0.05 -41.68
C GLU A 166 -3.20 -0.91 -41.99
N GLU A 167 -4.35 -0.67 -41.38
CA GLU A 167 -5.57 -1.43 -41.58
C GLU A 167 -6.77 -0.47 -41.68
N PRO A 168 -7.92 -0.89 -42.21
CA PRO A 168 -9.09 -0.03 -42.30
C PRO A 168 -9.50 0.57 -40.95
N GLY A 169 -9.30 1.87 -40.80
CA GLY A 169 -9.62 2.61 -39.56
C GLY A 169 -8.55 2.59 -38.45
N ILE A 170 -7.40 1.93 -38.67
CA ILE A 170 -6.28 1.89 -37.75
C ILE A 170 -4.97 2.14 -38.48
N GLU A 171 -4.23 3.12 -38.03
CA GLU A 171 -2.87 3.41 -38.50
C GLU A 171 -1.95 3.55 -37.28
N VAL A 172 -0.92 2.70 -37.17
CA VAL A 172 0.05 2.75 -36.07
C VAL A 172 1.39 3.23 -36.59
N TRP A 173 1.84 4.30 -36.03
CA TRP A 173 3.13 4.89 -36.31
C TRP A 173 4.15 4.54 -35.22
N GLN A 174 5.35 4.19 -35.65
CA GLN A 174 6.48 4.00 -34.74
C GLN A 174 7.51 5.10 -34.99
N TYR A 175 8.00 5.68 -33.87
CA TYR A 175 9.14 6.57 -33.86
C TYR A 175 10.13 6.08 -32.82
N PRO A 176 11.43 5.91 -33.16
CA PRO A 176 12.43 5.51 -32.16
C PRO A 176 12.63 6.64 -31.15
N SER A 177 12.61 6.30 -29.87
CA SER A 177 13.01 7.25 -28.82
C SER A 177 14.51 7.49 -28.89
N GLN A 178 14.92 8.73 -28.80
CA GLN A 178 16.32 9.12 -28.67
C GLN A 178 16.86 8.84 -27.27
#